data_7f39394b2f302e45ec9a91a030d35723
#
_entry.id   7f39394b2f302e45ec9a91a030d35723
#
_cell.length_a   1.000
_cell.length_b   1.000
_cell.length_c   1.000
_cell.angle_alpha   90.00
_cell.angle_beta   90.00
_cell.angle_gamma   90.00
#
_symmetry.space_group_name_H-M   'P 1'
#
loop_
_entity.id
_entity.type
_entity.pdbx_description
1 polymer ?
#
loop_
_entity_poly.entity_id
_entity_poly.type
_entity_poly.pdbx_seq_one_letter_code
_entity_poly.pdbx_strand_id
1 'polypeptide(L)'
;MDNSFYLKNGSVLWNGAFTPLDMAVEDGHITALSRGHHNEKGLPEVDAAGLRVLPGFLDLHTHGAAGVDVNAADAEGLRTIGRFFASQGVTGWLCSVLTDTPEQTLWCMEQARQVIEGGPCGGAALLGVHLEGPCLSSEYKGAMPEHLLMHTADAELFAKYQKASGGHVRYTTLAPEIPGVPGLIPRLNAMGIVCAMGHSGAGYDQCAACVDAGVRSEEHTSELQSLMN
;
A
#
# COMPACT_ATOMS: atom_id res chain seq x y z
N MET A 1 21.10 5.37 -13.20
CA MET A 1 21.80 6.33 -12.35
C MET A 1 22.47 5.54 -11.25
N ASP A 2 23.70 5.84 -10.94
CA ASP A 2 24.39 5.24 -9.79
C ASP A 2 23.67 5.70 -8.52
N ASN A 3 23.07 4.77 -7.79
CA ASN A 3 22.36 5.01 -6.54
C ASN A 3 23.28 4.81 -5.32
N SER A 4 24.59 5.07 -5.51
CA SER A 4 25.59 4.91 -4.47
C SER A 4 25.99 6.28 -3.92
N PHE A 5 25.97 6.42 -2.59
CA PHE A 5 26.36 7.65 -1.90
C PHE A 5 26.77 7.37 -0.46
N TYR A 6 27.49 8.30 0.14
CA TYR A 6 27.84 8.29 1.54
C TYR A 6 27.13 9.44 2.26
N LEU A 7 26.22 9.11 3.17
CA LEU A 7 25.51 10.08 3.99
C LEU A 7 26.28 10.30 5.28
N LYS A 8 26.67 11.56 5.55
CA LYS A 8 27.44 11.94 6.74
C LYS A 8 26.64 12.85 7.66
N ASN A 9 27.03 12.85 8.94
CA ASN A 9 26.49 13.74 9.98
C ASN A 9 25.00 13.56 10.27
N GLY A 10 24.39 12.45 9.88
CA GLY A 10 22.96 12.20 10.07
C GLY A 10 22.61 11.79 11.50
N SER A 11 21.41 12.20 11.97
CA SER A 11 20.78 11.64 13.16
C SER A 11 19.89 10.46 12.73
N VAL A 12 20.48 9.26 12.66
CA VAL A 12 19.84 8.06 12.10
C VAL A 12 18.98 7.36 13.14
N LEU A 13 17.75 6.97 12.78
CA LEU A 13 16.92 6.11 13.62
C LEU A 13 17.49 4.69 13.62
N TRP A 14 18.15 4.32 14.73
CA TRP A 14 18.81 3.03 14.91
C TRP A 14 18.45 2.43 16.26
N ASN A 15 17.97 1.18 16.26
CA ASN A 15 17.55 0.47 17.48
C ASN A 15 16.59 1.28 18.38
N GLY A 16 15.62 1.94 17.77
CA GLY A 16 14.59 2.71 18.47
C GLY A 16 15.01 4.10 18.97
N ALA A 17 16.23 4.55 18.65
CA ALA A 17 16.73 5.87 19.05
C ALA A 17 17.42 6.59 17.89
N PHE A 18 17.33 7.92 17.87
CA PHE A 18 18.11 8.73 16.94
C PHE A 18 19.55 8.80 17.41
N THR A 19 20.45 8.26 16.60
CA THR A 19 21.88 8.12 16.90
C THR A 19 22.70 8.85 15.82
N PRO A 20 23.73 9.65 16.17
CA PRO A 20 24.66 10.21 15.19
C PRO A 20 25.43 9.08 14.49
N LEU A 21 25.12 8.85 13.23
CA LEU A 21 25.75 7.82 12.40
C LEU A 21 25.92 8.33 10.96
N ASP A 22 26.98 7.86 10.33
CA ASP A 22 27.18 7.95 8.91
C ASP A 22 26.72 6.64 8.24
N MET A 23 26.33 6.70 6.96
CA MET A 23 25.73 5.58 6.23
C MET A 23 26.34 5.50 4.83
N ALA A 24 26.86 4.34 4.46
CA ALA A 24 27.18 4.04 3.07
C ALA A 24 25.99 3.34 2.38
N VAL A 25 25.62 3.85 1.21
CA VAL A 25 24.61 3.24 0.34
C VAL A 25 25.29 2.89 -0.97
N GLU A 26 25.18 1.65 -1.42
CA GLU A 26 25.73 1.15 -2.67
C GLU A 26 24.63 0.41 -3.44
N ASP A 27 24.44 0.77 -4.69
CA ASP A 27 23.40 0.19 -5.55
C ASP A 27 22.01 0.19 -4.91
N GLY A 28 21.70 1.28 -4.16
CA GLY A 28 20.42 1.44 -3.46
C GLY A 28 20.28 0.64 -2.16
N HIS A 29 21.35 0.00 -1.67
CA HIS A 29 21.35 -0.78 -0.44
C HIS A 29 22.25 -0.13 0.62
N ILE A 30 21.79 -0.12 1.87
CA ILE A 30 22.62 0.29 3.00
C ILE A 30 23.66 -0.80 3.24
N THR A 31 24.94 -0.49 3.00
CA THR A 31 26.05 -1.46 3.13
C THR A 31 26.85 -1.27 4.41
N ALA A 32 26.83 -0.07 5.00
CA ALA A 32 27.50 0.19 6.26
C ALA A 32 26.82 1.29 7.07
N LEU A 33 26.91 1.18 8.40
CA LEU A 33 26.63 2.23 9.37
C LEU A 33 27.87 2.39 10.25
N SER A 34 28.31 3.63 10.47
CA SER A 34 29.51 3.91 11.26
C SER A 34 29.35 5.13 12.17
N ARG A 35 30.14 5.17 13.24
CA ARG A 35 30.36 6.39 14.02
C ARG A 35 31.63 7.07 13.51
N GLY A 36 31.47 8.27 12.95
CA GLY A 36 32.55 9.01 12.32
C GLY A 36 32.72 8.66 10.83
N HIS A 37 33.49 9.50 10.14
CA HIS A 37 33.61 9.47 8.69
C HIS A 37 34.48 8.29 8.21
N HIS A 38 33.86 7.35 7.46
CA HIS A 38 34.52 6.18 6.88
C HIS A 38 34.09 5.97 5.41
N ASN A 39 34.35 6.98 4.57
CA ASN A 39 34.08 6.89 3.12
C ASN A 39 35.30 6.33 2.37
N GLU A 40 35.68 5.07 2.69
CA GLU A 40 36.85 4.43 2.09
C GLU A 40 36.77 4.25 0.58
N LYS A 41 35.52 4.13 0.04
CA LYS A 41 35.29 3.96 -1.40
C LYS A 41 35.22 5.27 -2.18
N GLY A 42 35.25 6.42 -1.51
CA GLY A 42 35.15 7.73 -2.15
C GLY A 42 33.78 7.96 -2.81
N LEU A 43 32.70 7.43 -2.22
CA LEU A 43 31.35 7.63 -2.72
C LEU A 43 30.96 9.12 -2.68
N PRO A 44 30.08 9.59 -3.58
CA PRO A 44 29.52 10.94 -3.50
C PRO A 44 28.90 11.22 -2.14
N GLU A 45 29.27 12.34 -1.52
CA GLU A 45 28.83 12.63 -0.15
C GLU A 45 27.55 13.46 -0.12
N VAL A 46 26.65 13.08 0.79
CA VAL A 46 25.46 13.82 1.16
C VAL A 46 25.58 14.23 2.62
N ASP A 47 25.59 15.53 2.89
CA ASP A 47 25.65 16.04 4.26
C ASP A 47 24.25 16.14 4.86
N ALA A 48 23.99 15.36 5.89
CA ALA A 48 22.72 15.31 6.63
C ALA A 48 22.81 16.00 8.00
N ALA A 49 23.75 16.95 8.18
CA ALA A 49 23.89 17.68 9.42
C ALA A 49 22.57 18.39 9.80
N GLY A 50 22.10 18.15 11.03
CA GLY A 50 20.82 18.68 11.52
C GLY A 50 19.57 17.96 11.03
N LEU A 51 19.71 16.95 10.16
CA LEU A 51 18.59 16.15 9.65
C LEU A 51 18.44 14.84 10.42
N ARG A 52 17.21 14.37 10.50
CA ARG A 52 16.85 13.03 10.96
C ARG A 52 16.74 12.10 9.75
N VAL A 53 17.38 10.94 9.86
CA VAL A 53 17.34 9.89 8.84
C VAL A 53 16.53 8.72 9.40
N LEU A 54 15.48 8.36 8.70
CA LEU A 54 14.55 7.27 9.07
C LEU A 54 14.06 6.56 7.82
N PRO A 55 13.51 5.34 7.94
CA PRO A 55 12.85 4.69 6.82
C PRO A 55 11.75 5.58 6.24
N GLY A 56 11.59 5.58 4.92
CA GLY A 56 10.49 6.27 4.26
C GLY A 56 9.14 5.71 4.69
N PHE A 57 8.10 6.54 4.64
CA PHE A 57 6.75 6.10 4.96
C PHE A 57 6.20 5.18 3.88
N LEU A 58 5.30 4.27 4.28
CA LEU A 58 4.49 3.46 3.39
C LEU A 58 3.04 3.91 3.53
N ASP A 59 2.38 4.20 2.40
CA ASP A 59 0.96 4.48 2.35
C ASP A 59 0.24 3.26 1.77
N LEU A 60 -0.58 2.60 2.58
CA LEU A 60 -1.27 1.36 2.18
C LEU A 60 -2.71 1.59 1.77
N HIS A 61 -3.24 2.83 1.96
CA HIS A 61 -4.62 3.15 1.63
C HIS A 61 -4.76 4.59 1.15
N THR A 62 -4.90 4.79 -0.14
CA THR A 62 -5.13 6.09 -0.75
C THR A 62 -5.95 5.98 -2.02
N HIS A 63 -6.91 6.88 -2.19
CA HIS A 63 -7.75 6.98 -3.40
C HIS A 63 -7.25 8.01 -4.40
N GLY A 64 -6.12 8.65 -4.10
CA GLY A 64 -5.50 9.61 -4.99
C GLY A 64 -4.76 10.71 -4.26
N ALA A 65 -4.04 11.51 -5.02
CA ALA A 65 -3.32 12.69 -4.54
C ALA A 65 -3.03 13.64 -5.70
N ALA A 66 -2.64 14.89 -5.39
CA ALA A 66 -2.25 15.89 -6.39
C ALA A 66 -3.32 16.16 -7.48
N GLY A 67 -4.61 16.02 -7.11
CA GLY A 67 -5.73 16.22 -8.05
C GLY A 67 -6.00 15.03 -8.98
N VAL A 68 -5.37 13.88 -8.74
CA VAL A 68 -5.56 12.65 -9.50
C VAL A 68 -6.31 11.62 -8.64
N ASP A 69 -7.40 11.07 -9.17
CA ASP A 69 -8.19 10.00 -8.58
C ASP A 69 -7.68 8.64 -9.10
N VAL A 70 -7.47 7.66 -8.20
CA VAL A 70 -6.96 6.33 -8.55
C VAL A 70 -7.89 5.61 -9.52
N ASN A 71 -9.22 5.68 -9.33
CA ASN A 71 -10.17 4.99 -10.20
C ASN A 71 -10.22 5.58 -11.62
N ALA A 72 -9.74 6.81 -11.81
CA ALA A 72 -9.71 7.49 -13.11
C ALA A 72 -8.29 7.65 -13.68
N ALA A 73 -7.25 7.27 -12.92
CA ALA A 73 -5.86 7.48 -13.28
C ALA A 73 -5.36 6.47 -14.30
N ASP A 74 -4.84 6.95 -15.41
CA ASP A 74 -3.96 6.17 -16.28
C ASP A 74 -2.56 5.98 -15.62
N ALA A 75 -1.67 5.27 -16.31
CA ALA A 75 -0.33 5.01 -15.79
C ALA A 75 0.46 6.30 -15.46
N GLU A 76 0.27 7.40 -16.22
CA GLU A 76 0.95 8.66 -15.92
C GLU A 76 0.31 9.40 -14.74
N GLY A 77 -1.01 9.31 -14.58
CA GLY A 77 -1.72 9.77 -13.39
C GLY A 77 -1.19 9.09 -12.12
N LEU A 78 -1.04 7.75 -12.14
CA LEU A 78 -0.47 7.00 -11.01
C LEU A 78 0.99 7.42 -10.72
N ARG A 79 1.81 7.67 -11.74
CA ARG A 79 3.17 8.22 -11.55
C ARG A 79 3.15 9.62 -10.95
N THR A 80 2.15 10.43 -11.27
CA THR A 80 1.97 11.78 -10.68
C THR A 80 1.69 11.68 -9.19
N ILE A 81 0.82 10.76 -8.76
CA ILE A 81 0.59 10.44 -7.34
C ILE A 81 1.91 10.02 -6.67
N GLY A 82 2.66 9.10 -7.29
CA GLY A 82 3.94 8.64 -6.77
C GLY A 82 4.98 9.76 -6.57
N ARG A 83 5.07 10.71 -7.51
CA ARG A 83 5.96 11.88 -7.38
C ARG A 83 5.53 12.79 -6.23
N PHE A 84 4.23 13.02 -6.07
CA PHE A 84 3.71 13.78 -4.94
C PHE A 84 4.06 13.09 -3.62
N PHE A 85 3.83 11.78 -3.50
CA PHE A 85 4.15 11.02 -2.30
C PHE A 85 5.63 11.06 -1.95
N ALA A 86 6.52 10.94 -2.92
CA ALA A 86 7.96 11.07 -2.69
C ALA A 86 8.31 12.43 -2.10
N SER A 87 7.66 13.51 -2.53
CA SER A 87 7.86 14.86 -1.98
C SER A 87 7.38 15.00 -0.52
N GLN A 88 6.57 14.08 -0.03
CA GLN A 88 6.06 14.02 1.34
C GLN A 88 6.78 12.98 2.22
N GLY A 89 7.84 12.33 1.70
CA GLY A 89 8.62 11.33 2.44
C GLY A 89 8.01 9.92 2.40
N VAL A 90 6.98 9.68 1.59
CA VAL A 90 6.46 8.35 1.28
C VAL A 90 7.36 7.72 0.21
N THR A 91 7.85 6.51 0.45
CA THR A 91 8.74 5.79 -0.47
C THR A 91 8.06 4.64 -1.19
N GLY A 92 6.95 4.14 -0.63
CA GLY A 92 6.14 3.08 -1.24
C GLY A 92 4.67 3.25 -0.91
N TRP A 93 3.78 2.81 -1.81
CA TRP A 93 2.34 2.96 -1.64
C TRP A 93 1.55 1.88 -2.38
N LEU A 94 0.30 1.69 -1.96
CA LEU A 94 -0.71 0.91 -2.68
C LEU A 94 -1.74 1.86 -3.26
N CYS A 95 -2.12 1.67 -4.53
CA CYS A 95 -3.27 2.38 -5.08
C CYS A 95 -4.56 1.67 -4.64
N SER A 96 -5.42 2.38 -3.89
CA SER A 96 -6.70 1.87 -3.44
C SER A 96 -7.76 2.11 -4.50
N VAL A 97 -8.16 1.04 -5.17
CA VAL A 97 -9.24 1.05 -6.16
C VAL A 97 -10.54 0.83 -5.43
N LEU A 98 -11.41 1.84 -5.45
CA LEU A 98 -12.78 1.77 -4.95
C LEU A 98 -13.59 0.75 -5.75
N THR A 99 -14.62 0.19 -5.11
CA THR A 99 -15.62 -0.63 -5.80
C THR A 99 -16.21 0.10 -7.02
N ASP A 100 -16.06 -0.48 -8.19
CA ASP A 100 -16.50 0.05 -9.48
C ASP A 100 -17.03 -1.09 -10.36
N THR A 101 -17.41 -0.79 -11.60
CA THR A 101 -17.75 -1.84 -12.56
C THR A 101 -16.57 -2.78 -12.79
N PRO A 102 -16.80 -4.06 -13.11
CA PRO A 102 -15.73 -5.00 -13.42
C PRO A 102 -14.78 -4.49 -14.52
N GLU A 103 -15.33 -3.83 -15.53
CA GLU A 103 -14.56 -3.26 -16.65
C GLU A 103 -13.61 -2.14 -16.18
N GLN A 104 -14.13 -1.21 -15.35
CA GLN A 104 -13.32 -0.12 -14.80
C GLN A 104 -12.25 -0.66 -13.87
N THR A 105 -12.60 -1.61 -13.00
CA THR A 105 -11.64 -2.25 -12.09
C THR A 105 -10.52 -2.95 -12.87
N LEU A 106 -10.86 -3.70 -13.94
CA LEU A 106 -9.85 -4.35 -14.80
C LEU A 106 -8.93 -3.33 -15.46
N TRP A 107 -9.48 -2.20 -15.93
CA TRP A 107 -8.67 -1.12 -16.49
C TRP A 107 -7.69 -0.55 -15.46
N CYS A 108 -8.15 -0.29 -14.21
CA CYS A 108 -7.27 0.15 -13.12
C CYS A 108 -6.14 -0.86 -12.84
N MET A 109 -6.45 -2.18 -12.87
CA MET A 109 -5.45 -3.23 -12.71
C MET A 109 -4.35 -3.15 -13.77
N GLU A 110 -4.73 -2.93 -15.04
CA GLU A 110 -3.79 -2.80 -16.14
C GLU A 110 -2.92 -1.53 -16.03
N GLN A 111 -3.52 -0.39 -15.60
CA GLN A 111 -2.75 0.84 -15.39
C GLN A 111 -1.72 0.68 -14.26
N ALA A 112 -2.13 0.09 -13.14
CA ALA A 112 -1.23 -0.20 -12.02
C ALA A 112 -0.10 -1.14 -12.45
N ARG A 113 -0.41 -2.21 -13.18
CA ARG A 113 0.57 -3.15 -13.73
C ARG A 113 1.63 -2.45 -14.59
N GLN A 114 1.21 -1.55 -15.51
CA GLN A 114 2.14 -0.80 -16.36
C GLN A 114 3.12 0.05 -15.56
N VAL A 115 2.68 0.63 -14.43
CA VAL A 115 3.56 1.42 -13.56
C VAL A 115 4.53 0.52 -12.80
N ILE A 116 4.03 -0.56 -12.21
CA ILE A 116 4.84 -1.47 -11.37
C ILE A 116 5.90 -2.17 -12.21
N GLU A 117 5.51 -2.72 -13.38
CA GLU A 117 6.43 -3.45 -14.26
C GLU A 117 7.34 -2.51 -15.08
N GLY A 118 6.95 -1.24 -15.24
CA GLY A 118 7.74 -0.23 -15.93
C GLY A 118 8.97 0.28 -15.17
N GLY A 119 9.11 -0.11 -13.90
CA GLY A 119 10.26 0.25 -13.08
C GLY A 119 10.23 1.67 -12.50
N PRO A 120 11.32 2.12 -11.88
CA PRO A 120 11.38 3.39 -11.17
C PRO A 120 11.04 4.60 -12.05
N CYS A 121 10.16 5.47 -11.55
CA CYS A 121 9.68 6.65 -12.29
C CYS A 121 10.01 8.00 -11.61
N GLY A 122 10.98 8.01 -10.67
CA GLY A 122 11.37 9.22 -9.94
C GLY A 122 10.37 9.65 -8.86
N GLY A 123 9.52 8.74 -8.39
CA GLY A 123 8.53 8.93 -7.33
C GLY A 123 8.57 7.79 -6.31
N ALA A 124 7.63 7.79 -5.37
CA ALA A 124 7.37 6.67 -4.49
C ALA A 124 6.99 5.42 -5.31
N ALA A 125 7.51 4.27 -4.92
CA ALA A 125 7.26 3.01 -5.63
C ALA A 125 5.80 2.59 -5.45
N LEU A 126 5.08 2.34 -6.54
CA LEU A 126 3.80 1.66 -6.49
C LEU A 126 4.05 0.18 -6.21
N LEU A 127 3.73 -0.27 -4.99
CA LEU A 127 4.04 -1.62 -4.49
C LEU A 127 2.98 -2.65 -4.85
N GLY A 128 1.79 -2.18 -5.21
CA GLY A 128 0.67 -3.02 -5.55
C GLY A 128 -0.65 -2.27 -5.55
N VAL A 129 -1.72 -3.05 -5.69
CA VAL A 129 -3.10 -2.58 -5.65
C VAL A 129 -3.76 -3.02 -4.35
N HIS A 130 -4.49 -2.13 -3.72
CA HIS A 130 -5.49 -2.41 -2.71
C HIS A 130 -6.88 -2.40 -3.38
N LEU A 131 -7.64 -3.46 -3.24
CA LEU A 131 -9.06 -3.52 -3.65
C LEU A 131 -9.94 -3.22 -2.44
N GLU A 132 -10.59 -2.08 -2.42
CA GLU A 132 -11.58 -1.74 -1.40
C GLU A 132 -12.96 -2.24 -1.84
N GLY A 133 -13.27 -3.43 -1.39
CA GLY A 133 -14.42 -4.23 -1.82
C GLY A 133 -14.11 -5.20 -2.97
N PRO A 134 -15.14 -5.61 -3.74
CA PRO A 134 -16.54 -5.20 -3.71
C PRO A 134 -17.44 -5.89 -2.67
N CYS A 135 -16.94 -6.83 -1.88
CA CYS A 135 -17.68 -7.55 -0.84
C CYS A 135 -17.78 -6.71 0.44
N LEU A 136 -18.55 -5.62 0.40
CA LEU A 136 -18.76 -4.69 1.50
C LEU A 136 -20.23 -4.65 1.93
N SER A 137 -20.48 -4.23 3.17
CA SER A 137 -21.82 -4.05 3.68
C SER A 137 -22.53 -2.85 3.02
N SER A 138 -23.76 -3.04 2.55
CA SER A 138 -24.57 -1.95 2.00
C SER A 138 -24.86 -0.86 3.03
N GLU A 139 -24.97 -1.22 4.32
CA GLU A 139 -25.22 -0.28 5.42
C GLU A 139 -23.98 0.56 5.74
N TYR A 140 -22.78 -0.04 5.61
CA TYR A 140 -21.50 0.58 5.96
C TYR A 140 -20.65 0.90 4.73
N LYS A 141 -21.26 1.01 3.56
CA LYS A 141 -20.57 1.20 2.28
C LYS A 141 -19.82 2.51 2.11
N GLY A 142 -20.08 3.50 2.96
CA GLY A 142 -19.49 4.83 2.80
C GLY A 142 -19.86 5.45 1.46
N ALA A 143 -18.86 5.88 0.71
CA ALA A 143 -19.02 6.51 -0.61
C ALA A 143 -19.27 5.49 -1.75
N MET A 144 -19.17 4.18 -1.51
CA MET A 144 -19.32 3.15 -2.56
C MET A 144 -20.74 3.14 -3.15
N PRO A 145 -20.88 3.07 -4.48
CA PRO A 145 -22.18 2.90 -5.12
C PRO A 145 -22.79 1.53 -4.77
N GLU A 146 -23.94 1.52 -4.12
CA GLU A 146 -24.55 0.28 -3.59
C GLU A 146 -24.79 -0.78 -4.67
N HIS A 147 -25.19 -0.37 -5.88
CA HIS A 147 -25.47 -1.27 -6.99
C HIS A 147 -24.22 -1.98 -7.56
N LEU A 148 -23.02 -1.56 -7.15
CA LEU A 148 -21.76 -2.18 -7.52
C LEU A 148 -21.22 -3.14 -6.44
N LEU A 149 -21.84 -3.15 -5.25
CA LEU A 149 -21.44 -4.05 -4.18
C LEU A 149 -21.86 -5.49 -4.47
N MET A 150 -21.04 -6.42 -4.03
CA MET A 150 -21.31 -7.83 -4.13
C MET A 150 -21.92 -8.35 -2.83
N HIS A 151 -23.08 -8.97 -2.94
CA HIS A 151 -23.79 -9.59 -1.81
C HIS A 151 -23.39 -11.05 -1.56
N THR A 152 -22.41 -11.56 -2.30
CA THR A 152 -21.85 -12.91 -2.16
C THR A 152 -20.43 -12.92 -2.68
N ALA A 153 -19.54 -13.61 -1.96
CA ALA A 153 -18.12 -13.72 -2.33
C ALA A 153 -17.94 -14.48 -3.67
N ASP A 154 -17.10 -13.94 -4.55
CA ASP A 154 -16.73 -14.54 -5.83
C ASP A 154 -15.22 -14.56 -6.03
N ALA A 155 -14.61 -15.71 -5.77
CA ALA A 155 -13.16 -15.88 -5.92
C ALA A 155 -12.67 -15.82 -7.38
N GLU A 156 -13.53 -16.14 -8.35
CA GLU A 156 -13.17 -16.10 -9.77
C GLU A 156 -13.02 -14.65 -10.26
N LEU A 157 -13.81 -13.72 -9.70
CA LEU A 157 -13.66 -12.30 -9.97
C LEU A 157 -12.30 -11.79 -9.45
N PHE A 158 -11.94 -12.12 -8.20
CA PHE A 158 -10.63 -11.76 -7.64
C PHE A 158 -9.48 -12.37 -8.44
N ALA A 159 -9.62 -13.61 -8.92
CA ALA A 159 -8.62 -14.25 -9.78
C ALA A 159 -8.44 -13.51 -11.12
N LYS A 160 -9.54 -12.97 -11.70
CA LYS A 160 -9.46 -12.12 -12.90
C LYS A 160 -8.71 -10.83 -12.62
N TYR A 161 -8.99 -10.15 -11.50
CA TYR A 161 -8.29 -8.92 -11.10
C TYR A 161 -6.81 -9.19 -10.83
N GLN A 162 -6.50 -10.28 -10.12
CA GLN A 162 -5.11 -10.68 -9.86
C GLN A 162 -4.34 -10.95 -11.16
N LYS A 163 -4.98 -11.62 -12.12
CA LYS A 163 -4.38 -11.87 -13.43
C LYS A 163 -4.16 -10.57 -14.23
N ALA A 164 -5.13 -9.67 -14.26
CA ALA A 164 -5.05 -8.40 -14.99
C ALA A 164 -3.94 -7.49 -14.41
N SER A 165 -3.82 -7.47 -13.09
CA SER A 165 -2.75 -6.73 -12.41
C SER A 165 -1.36 -7.35 -12.56
N GLY A 166 -1.20 -8.51 -13.21
CA GLY A 166 0.09 -9.22 -13.25
C GLY A 166 0.50 -9.84 -11.91
N GLY A 167 -0.45 -10.10 -11.01
CA GLY A 167 -0.17 -10.61 -9.67
C GLY A 167 0.10 -9.51 -8.64
N HIS A 168 -0.27 -8.26 -8.94
CA HIS A 168 0.05 -7.11 -8.09
C HIS A 168 -1.10 -6.64 -7.18
N VAL A 169 -2.25 -7.31 -7.13
CA VAL A 169 -3.19 -7.11 -6.02
C VAL A 169 -2.53 -7.64 -4.75
N ARG A 170 -2.33 -6.79 -3.76
CA ARG A 170 -1.63 -7.11 -2.50
C ARG A 170 -2.52 -7.08 -1.28
N TYR A 171 -3.59 -6.33 -1.35
CA TYR A 171 -4.45 -6.05 -0.21
C TYR A 171 -5.91 -5.95 -0.66
N THR A 172 -6.84 -6.40 0.17
CA THR A 172 -8.28 -6.22 -0.08
C THR A 172 -9.03 -6.07 1.23
N THR A 173 -10.05 -5.21 1.20
CA THR A 173 -10.99 -4.98 2.30
C THR A 173 -12.29 -5.68 2.03
N LEU A 174 -12.78 -6.42 3.02
CA LEU A 174 -13.97 -7.27 2.94
C LEU A 174 -14.82 -7.11 4.20
N ALA A 175 -16.14 -7.19 4.06
CA ALA A 175 -17.07 -7.23 5.18
C ALA A 175 -17.36 -8.70 5.59
N PRO A 176 -17.05 -9.10 6.84
CA PRO A 176 -17.20 -10.48 7.32
C PRO A 176 -18.60 -11.06 7.18
N GLU A 177 -19.64 -10.24 7.31
CA GLU A 177 -21.05 -10.65 7.21
C GLU A 177 -21.50 -11.00 5.79
N ILE A 178 -20.73 -10.65 4.77
CA ILE A 178 -21.10 -11.00 3.39
C ILE A 178 -20.96 -12.51 3.18
N PRO A 179 -22.03 -13.18 2.69
CA PRO A 179 -22.04 -14.62 2.49
C PRO A 179 -20.86 -15.11 1.66
N GLY A 180 -20.13 -16.09 2.22
CA GLY A 180 -18.98 -16.72 1.57
C GLY A 180 -17.63 -16.04 1.84
N VAL A 181 -17.57 -14.86 2.47
CA VAL A 181 -16.31 -14.15 2.76
C VAL A 181 -15.35 -14.98 3.62
N PRO A 182 -15.76 -15.65 4.72
CA PRO A 182 -14.83 -16.51 5.47
C PRO A 182 -14.19 -17.61 4.61
N GLY A 183 -14.96 -18.19 3.66
CA GLY A 183 -14.44 -19.21 2.72
C GLY A 183 -13.59 -18.63 1.57
N LEU A 184 -13.74 -17.33 1.26
CA LEU A 184 -12.97 -16.64 0.26
C LEU A 184 -11.53 -16.32 0.75
N ILE A 185 -11.37 -15.95 2.01
CA ILE A 185 -10.10 -15.48 2.60
C ILE A 185 -8.92 -16.44 2.34
N PRO A 186 -9.01 -17.76 2.60
CA PRO A 186 -7.91 -18.68 2.33
C PRO A 186 -7.52 -18.72 0.84
N ARG A 187 -8.50 -18.55 -0.07
CA ARG A 187 -8.24 -18.52 -1.51
C ARG A 187 -7.49 -17.26 -1.91
N LEU A 188 -7.84 -16.11 -1.35
CA LEU A 188 -7.15 -14.84 -1.58
C LEU A 188 -5.73 -14.86 -1.01
N ASN A 189 -5.56 -15.40 0.21
CA ASN A 189 -4.25 -15.57 0.82
C ASN A 189 -3.34 -16.47 -0.04
N ALA A 190 -3.88 -17.53 -0.65
CA ALA A 190 -3.14 -18.38 -1.59
C ALA A 190 -2.73 -17.67 -2.88
N MET A 191 -3.44 -16.59 -3.27
CA MET A 191 -3.06 -15.70 -4.38
C MET A 191 -2.04 -14.61 -3.96
N GLY A 192 -1.62 -14.57 -2.68
CA GLY A 192 -0.72 -13.54 -2.15
C GLY A 192 -1.42 -12.23 -1.78
N ILE A 193 -2.76 -12.24 -1.64
CA ILE A 193 -3.56 -11.08 -1.28
C ILE A 193 -3.82 -11.10 0.23
N VAL A 194 -3.39 -10.08 0.94
CA VAL A 194 -3.69 -9.88 2.36
C VAL A 194 -5.11 -9.38 2.51
N CYS A 195 -5.90 -10.02 3.36
CA CYS A 195 -7.28 -9.62 3.62
C CYS A 195 -7.38 -8.78 4.89
N ALA A 196 -8.16 -7.70 4.82
CA ALA A 196 -8.58 -6.88 5.93
C ALA A 196 -10.10 -6.91 6.11
N MET A 197 -10.57 -6.66 7.31
CA MET A 197 -11.97 -6.40 7.60
C MET A 197 -12.25 -4.91 7.55
N GLY A 198 -13.31 -4.50 6.89
CA GLY A 198 -13.74 -3.10 6.83
C GLY A 198 -15.10 -2.94 6.17
N HIS A 199 -15.67 -1.75 6.26
CA HIS A 199 -16.99 -1.42 5.72
C HIS A 199 -18.07 -2.44 6.14
N SER A 200 -18.13 -2.73 7.45
CA SER A 200 -18.82 -3.89 8.02
C SER A 200 -19.62 -3.52 9.26
N GLY A 201 -20.79 -4.16 9.40
CA GLY A 201 -21.57 -4.22 10.62
C GLY A 201 -21.48 -5.57 11.32
N ALA A 202 -20.47 -6.39 10.99
CA ALA A 202 -20.30 -7.75 11.51
C ALA A 202 -20.17 -7.78 13.04
N GLY A 203 -20.84 -8.76 13.66
CA GLY A 203 -20.65 -9.06 15.07
C GLY A 203 -19.35 -9.85 15.32
N TYR A 204 -19.04 -10.01 16.61
CA TYR A 204 -17.81 -10.69 17.06
C TYR A 204 -17.60 -12.07 16.41
N ASP A 205 -18.63 -12.93 16.38
CA ASP A 205 -18.48 -14.30 15.87
C ASP A 205 -18.14 -14.34 14.37
N GLN A 206 -18.70 -13.41 13.59
CA GLN A 206 -18.39 -13.27 12.15
C GLN A 206 -16.95 -12.77 11.93
N CYS A 207 -16.51 -11.80 12.73
CA CYS A 207 -15.12 -11.32 12.69
C CYS A 207 -14.14 -12.42 13.14
N ALA A 208 -14.44 -13.15 14.22
CA ALA A 208 -13.61 -14.26 14.69
C ALA A 208 -13.45 -15.33 13.61
N ALA A 209 -14.52 -15.70 12.92
CA ALA A 209 -14.47 -16.67 11.82
C ALA A 209 -13.55 -16.19 10.68
N CYS A 210 -13.52 -14.87 10.37
CA CYS A 210 -12.60 -14.31 9.38
C CYS A 210 -11.14 -14.29 9.87
N VAL A 211 -10.91 -14.04 11.17
CA VAL A 211 -9.57 -14.14 11.77
C VAL A 211 -9.06 -15.57 11.69
N ASP A 212 -9.88 -16.55 12.05
CA ASP A 212 -9.54 -17.98 11.94
C ASP A 212 -9.28 -18.40 10.49
N ALA A 213 -9.95 -17.77 9.52
CA ALA A 213 -9.74 -17.98 8.09
C ALA A 213 -8.47 -17.29 7.55
N GLY A 214 -7.81 -16.43 8.34
CA GLY A 214 -6.52 -15.83 8.01
C GLY A 214 -6.55 -14.35 7.61
N VAL A 215 -7.55 -13.58 8.05
CA VAL A 215 -7.51 -12.11 8.02
C VAL A 215 -6.35 -11.63 8.89
N ARG A 216 -5.65 -10.57 8.45
CA ARG A 216 -4.46 -10.04 9.14
C ARG A 216 -4.55 -8.57 9.51
N SER A 217 -5.59 -7.88 9.09
CA SER A 217 -5.73 -6.45 9.31
C SER A 217 -7.19 -6.06 9.46
N GLU A 218 -7.40 -4.87 9.95
CA GLU A 218 -8.67 -4.14 9.87
C GLU A 218 -8.42 -2.80 9.19
N GLU A 219 -9.47 -2.20 8.67
CA GLU A 219 -9.43 -0.91 8.00
C GLU A 219 -10.13 0.14 8.87
N HIS A 220 -9.69 1.39 8.74
CA HIS A 220 -10.29 2.55 9.42
C HIS A 220 -10.27 2.52 10.96
N THR A 221 -9.22 1.96 11.57
CA THR A 221 -9.03 2.05 13.04
C THR A 221 -9.02 3.48 13.57
N SER A 222 -8.64 4.45 12.74
CA SER A 222 -8.63 5.87 13.10
C SER A 222 -10.03 6.48 13.30
N GLU A 223 -11.08 5.88 12.73
CA GLU A 223 -12.46 6.38 12.90
C GLU A 223 -12.97 6.17 14.31
N LEU A 224 -12.52 5.14 15.01
CA LEU A 224 -12.84 4.94 16.43
C LEU A 224 -12.26 6.04 17.34
N GLN A 225 -11.18 6.70 16.92
CA GLN A 225 -10.58 7.81 17.65
C GLN A 225 -11.30 9.15 17.41
N SER A 226 -11.96 9.32 16.25
CA SER A 226 -12.70 10.53 15.93
C SER A 226 -14.01 10.69 16.74
N LEU A 227 -14.56 9.59 17.25
CA LEU A 227 -15.74 9.57 18.10
C LEU A 227 -15.46 9.95 19.57
N MET A 228 -14.19 10.16 19.93
CA MET A 228 -13.76 10.48 21.30
C MET A 228 -13.28 11.93 21.49
N ASN A 229 -13.48 12.80 20.48
CA ASN A 229 -13.17 14.24 20.58
C ASN A 229 -14.41 15.11 20.56
#